data_9d95cb5e007cff6ca2dec6fc3a0b46a1
#
_entry.id   9d95cb5e007cff6ca2dec6fc3a0b46a1
#
_cell.length_a   1.000
_cell.length_b   1.000
_cell.length_c   1.000
_cell.angle_alpha   90.00
_cell.angle_beta   90.00
_cell.angle_gamma   90.00
#
_symmetry.space_group_name_H-M   'P 1'
#
loop_
_entity.id
_entity.type
_entity.pdbx_description
1 polymer ?
#
loop_
_entity_poly.entity_id
_entity_poly.type
_entity_poly.pdbx_seq_one_letter_code
_entity_poly.pdbx_strand_id
1 'polypeptide(L)'
;MQVKWLKRALENLEDEADYIAQDNPKAAHALVTHVFNSVNQLIIFPNLGKAGRVFGTRELIITGFPYIIPYRVKSDVVEILRIFHTSRKWPKHL
;
A
#
# COMPACT_ATOMS: atom_id res chain seq x y z
N MET A 1 1.43 10.17 -14.78
CA MET A 1 2.04 10.20 -13.44
C MET A 1 2.75 8.87 -13.19
N GLN A 2 3.88 8.89 -12.51
CA GLN A 2 4.65 7.68 -12.20
C GLN A 2 4.35 7.21 -10.80
N VAL A 3 4.50 5.89 -10.55
CA VAL A 3 4.43 5.30 -9.23
C VAL A 3 5.83 4.85 -8.82
N LYS A 4 6.25 5.25 -7.64
CA LYS A 4 7.51 4.83 -7.05
C LYS A 4 7.24 4.12 -5.72
N TRP A 5 7.68 2.89 -5.62
CA TRP A 5 7.60 2.12 -4.39
C TRP A 5 8.84 2.39 -3.55
N LEU A 6 8.66 2.90 -2.34
CA LEU A 6 9.78 3.03 -1.42
C LEU A 6 10.16 1.64 -0.91
N LYS A 7 11.42 1.49 -0.55
CA LYS A 7 11.95 0.20 -0.10
C LYS A 7 11.13 -0.39 1.05
N ARG A 8 10.76 0.44 2.02
CA ARG A 8 9.95 -0.01 3.15
C ARG A 8 8.60 -0.57 2.75
N ALA A 9 7.97 0.03 1.74
CA ALA A 9 6.68 -0.45 1.26
C ALA A 9 6.81 -1.82 0.61
N LEU A 10 7.86 -2.03 -0.20
CA LEU A 10 8.12 -3.34 -0.79
C LEU A 10 8.44 -4.40 0.27
N GLU A 11 9.22 -4.04 1.28
CA GLU A 11 9.50 -4.93 2.40
C GLU A 11 8.23 -5.30 3.16
N ASN A 12 7.35 -4.32 3.41
CA ASN A 12 6.07 -4.60 4.06
C ASN A 12 5.23 -5.58 3.25
N LEU A 13 5.15 -5.38 1.93
CA LEU A 13 4.37 -6.27 1.06
C LEU A 13 4.95 -7.68 1.07
N GLU A 14 6.26 -7.79 0.96
CA GLU A 14 6.95 -9.07 0.99
C GLU A 14 6.70 -9.82 2.30
N ASP A 15 6.83 -9.12 3.43
CA ASP A 15 6.60 -9.71 4.75
C ASP A 15 5.17 -10.22 4.90
N GLU A 16 4.17 -9.43 4.46
CA GLU A 16 2.77 -9.85 4.55
C GLU A 16 2.48 -11.03 3.61
N ALA A 17 3.03 -11.01 2.40
CA ALA A 17 2.85 -12.11 1.46
C ALA A 17 3.51 -13.39 1.95
N ASP A 18 4.71 -13.31 2.51
CA ASP A 18 5.42 -14.47 3.07
C ASP A 18 4.64 -15.08 4.22
N TYR A 19 4.09 -14.24 5.09
CA TYR A 19 3.28 -14.70 6.22
C TYR A 19 2.05 -15.47 5.74
N ILE A 20 1.34 -14.93 4.76
CA ILE A 20 0.15 -15.60 4.20
C ILE A 20 0.54 -16.87 3.46
N ALA A 21 1.67 -16.87 2.76
CA ALA A 21 2.11 -18.00 1.95
C ALA A 21 2.43 -19.24 2.80
N GLN A 22 2.73 -19.09 4.09
CA GLN A 22 2.95 -20.22 4.98
C GLN A 22 1.75 -21.17 5.01
N ASP A 23 0.54 -20.60 4.95
CA ASP A 23 -0.69 -21.39 5.00
C ASP A 23 -1.37 -21.49 3.63
N ASN A 24 -1.24 -20.46 2.79
CA ASN A 24 -1.99 -20.38 1.54
C ASN A 24 -1.21 -19.57 0.49
N PRO A 25 -0.36 -20.25 -0.33
CA PRO A 25 0.40 -19.57 -1.38
C PRO A 25 -0.48 -18.85 -2.41
N LYS A 26 -1.65 -19.39 -2.73
CA LYS A 26 -2.56 -18.73 -3.69
C LYS A 26 -3.09 -17.43 -3.15
N ALA A 27 -3.41 -17.38 -1.85
CA ALA A 27 -3.87 -16.14 -1.21
C ALA A 27 -2.77 -15.09 -1.18
N ALA A 28 -1.53 -15.49 -0.95
CA ALA A 28 -0.38 -14.57 -1.00
C ALA A 28 -0.23 -13.97 -2.39
N HIS A 29 -0.31 -14.79 -3.44
CA HIS A 29 -0.24 -14.31 -4.82
C HIS A 29 -1.38 -13.34 -5.13
N ALA A 30 -2.60 -13.68 -4.69
CA ALA A 30 -3.77 -12.83 -4.90
C ALA A 30 -3.60 -11.48 -4.22
N LEU A 31 -3.03 -11.44 -3.02
CA LEU A 31 -2.75 -10.18 -2.32
C LEU A 31 -1.79 -9.31 -3.12
N VAL A 32 -0.67 -9.86 -3.57
CA VAL A 32 0.33 -9.11 -4.32
C VAL A 32 -0.26 -8.53 -5.60
N THR A 33 -0.97 -9.36 -6.36
CA THR A 33 -1.62 -8.93 -7.60
C THR A 33 -2.62 -7.82 -7.35
N HIS A 34 -3.46 -7.98 -6.32
CA HIS A 34 -4.50 -7.00 -6.00
C HIS A 34 -3.90 -5.67 -5.54
N VAL A 35 -2.83 -5.73 -4.75
CA VAL A 35 -2.13 -4.52 -4.28
C VAL A 35 -1.55 -3.75 -5.47
N PHE A 36 -0.84 -4.42 -6.38
CA PHE A 36 -0.27 -3.73 -7.54
C PHE A 36 -1.35 -3.15 -8.44
N ASN A 37 -2.44 -3.87 -8.67
CA ASN A 37 -3.54 -3.36 -9.48
C ASN A 37 -4.18 -2.13 -8.82
N SER A 38 -4.37 -2.16 -7.51
CA SER A 38 -4.95 -1.04 -6.78
C SER A 38 -4.06 0.19 -6.81
N VAL A 39 -2.76 0.00 -6.60
CA VAL A 39 -1.78 1.09 -6.63
C VAL A 39 -1.67 1.70 -8.02
N ASN A 40 -1.75 0.89 -9.07
CA ASN A 40 -1.67 1.40 -10.44
C ASN A 40 -2.81 2.33 -10.82
N GLN A 41 -3.96 2.24 -10.15
CA GLN A 41 -5.05 3.21 -10.33
C GLN A 41 -4.62 4.64 -9.98
N LEU A 42 -3.65 4.78 -9.10
CA LEU A 42 -3.15 6.10 -8.69
C LEU A 42 -2.42 6.83 -9.80
N ILE A 43 -2.01 6.14 -10.85
CA ILE A 43 -1.40 6.77 -12.03
C ILE A 43 -2.42 7.71 -12.69
N ILE A 44 -3.68 7.31 -12.73
CA ILE A 44 -4.77 8.07 -13.34
C ILE A 44 -5.53 8.89 -12.29
N PHE A 45 -5.73 8.32 -11.10
CA PHE A 45 -6.51 8.92 -10.02
C PHE A 45 -5.64 9.09 -8.76
N PRO A 46 -4.70 10.04 -8.75
CA PRO A 46 -3.78 10.18 -7.61
C PRO A 46 -4.47 10.61 -6.30
N ASN A 47 -5.67 11.17 -6.38
CA ASN A 47 -6.43 11.59 -5.21
C ASN A 47 -7.44 10.53 -4.75
N LEU A 48 -7.33 9.30 -5.26
CA LEU A 48 -8.25 8.22 -4.93
C LEU A 48 -8.26 7.88 -3.44
N GLY A 49 -7.10 7.92 -2.78
CA GLY A 49 -7.00 7.67 -1.35
C GLY A 49 -7.56 8.83 -0.53
N LYS A 50 -8.09 8.51 0.65
CA LYS A 50 -8.56 9.55 1.59
C LYS A 50 -7.39 10.28 2.22
N ALA A 51 -7.65 11.44 2.83
CA ALA A 51 -6.64 12.19 3.58
C ALA A 51 -6.03 11.29 4.66
N GLY A 52 -4.70 11.24 4.69
CA GLY A 52 -3.98 10.39 5.62
C GLY A 52 -3.89 10.97 7.02
N ARG A 53 -3.63 10.10 7.99
CA ARG A 53 -3.42 10.53 9.37
C ARG A 53 -2.10 11.25 9.57
N VAL A 54 -1.14 11.07 8.66
CA VAL A 54 0.10 11.83 8.62
C VAL A 54 -0.08 12.97 7.63
N PHE A 55 0.26 14.20 8.01
CA PHE A 55 0.10 15.37 7.15
C PHE A 55 0.84 15.19 5.82
N GLY A 56 0.18 15.59 4.75
CA GLY A 56 0.75 15.49 3.41
C GLY A 56 0.63 14.11 2.76
N THR A 57 -0.02 13.17 3.43
CA THR A 57 -0.21 11.81 2.89
C THR A 57 -1.67 11.52 2.60
N ARG A 58 -1.88 10.47 1.81
CA ARG A 58 -3.18 9.86 1.58
C ARG A 58 -3.12 8.38 1.92
N GLU A 59 -4.27 7.77 2.13
CA GLU A 59 -4.37 6.35 2.47
C GLU A 59 -5.26 5.65 1.47
N LEU A 60 -4.70 4.69 0.74
CA LEU A 60 -5.44 3.85 -0.18
C LEU A 60 -5.91 2.60 0.58
N ILE A 61 -7.23 2.42 0.66
CA ILE A 61 -7.82 1.25 1.29
C ILE A 61 -7.92 0.14 0.25
N ILE A 62 -7.41 -1.05 0.58
CA ILE A 62 -7.47 -2.20 -0.32
C ILE A 62 -8.76 -2.96 -0.06
N THR A 63 -9.66 -2.95 -1.06
CA THR A 63 -10.95 -3.65 -0.94
C THR A 63 -10.75 -5.16 -0.89
N GLY A 64 -11.36 -5.82 0.08
CA GLY A 64 -11.31 -7.28 0.22
C GLY A 64 -10.09 -7.81 0.96
N PHE A 65 -9.17 -6.95 1.35
CA PHE A 65 -7.99 -7.29 2.14
C PHE A 65 -7.82 -6.27 3.27
N PRO A 66 -7.35 -6.70 4.45
CA PRO A 66 -7.25 -5.81 5.61
C PRO A 66 -5.99 -4.96 5.58
N TYR A 67 -5.78 -4.21 4.49
CA TYR A 67 -4.57 -3.40 4.33
C TYR A 67 -4.90 -1.97 3.92
N ILE A 68 -4.06 -1.06 4.39
CA ILE A 68 -4.09 0.36 4.03
C ILE A 68 -2.69 0.71 3.54
N ILE A 69 -2.64 1.46 2.44
CA ILE A 69 -1.39 1.86 1.80
C ILE A 69 -1.25 3.37 1.88
N PRO A 70 -0.46 3.89 2.83
CA PRO A 70 -0.13 5.32 2.83
C PRO A 70 0.75 5.66 1.64
N TYR A 71 0.43 6.77 0.99
CA TYR A 71 1.19 7.29 -0.14
C TYR A 71 1.16 8.81 -0.14
N ARG A 72 2.01 9.42 -0.94
CA ARG A 72 1.97 10.86 -1.18
C ARG A 72 2.25 11.16 -2.65
N VAL A 73 1.75 12.29 -3.12
CA VAL A 73 2.02 12.76 -4.48
C VAL A 73 3.00 13.91 -4.39
N LYS A 74 4.12 13.79 -5.09
CA LYS A 74 5.16 14.80 -5.09
C LYS A 74 5.78 14.87 -6.48
N SER A 75 5.73 16.07 -7.09
CA SER A 75 6.38 16.32 -8.40
C SER A 75 5.97 15.29 -9.46
N ASP A 76 4.67 15.06 -9.62
CA ASP A 76 4.08 14.10 -10.57
C ASP A 76 4.47 12.64 -10.31
N VAL A 77 4.96 12.34 -9.13
CA VAL A 77 5.27 10.97 -8.69
C VAL A 77 4.39 10.60 -7.52
N VAL A 78 3.75 9.44 -7.60
CA VAL A 78 3.06 8.82 -6.47
C VAL A 78 4.08 7.96 -5.75
N GLU A 79 4.43 8.34 -4.52
CA GLU A 79 5.36 7.58 -3.70
C GLU A 79 4.57 6.68 -2.74
N ILE A 80 4.75 5.38 -2.87
CA ILE A 80 4.14 4.40 -1.97
C ILE A 80 5.04 4.27 -0.75
N LEU A 81 4.53 4.68 0.42
CA LEU A 81 5.34 4.85 1.61
C LEU A 81 5.43 3.58 2.46
N ARG A 82 4.30 2.93 2.69
CA ARG A 82 4.21 1.75 3.52
C ARG A 82 3.01 0.90 3.13
N ILE A 83 2.91 -0.31 3.68
CA ILE A 83 1.70 -1.13 3.68
C ILE A 83 1.46 -1.56 5.11
N PHE A 84 0.27 -1.27 5.64
CA PHE A 84 -0.07 -1.63 7.01
C PHE A 84 -1.32 -2.49 7.07
N HIS A 85 -1.29 -3.47 7.94
CA HIS A 85 -2.48 -4.24 8.30
C HIS A 85 -3.40 -3.36 9.15
N THR A 86 -4.70 -3.38 8.87
CA THR A 86 -5.67 -2.48 9.53
C THR A 86 -5.79 -2.69 11.03
N SER A 87 -5.49 -3.90 11.53
CA SER A 87 -5.62 -4.22 12.96
C SER A 87 -4.33 -4.01 13.75
N ARG A 88 -3.24 -3.61 13.08
CA ARG A 88 -1.96 -3.38 13.75
C ARG A 88 -1.81 -1.91 14.11
N LYS A 89 -1.04 -1.68 15.18
CA LYS A 89 -0.72 -0.32 15.59
C LYS A 89 0.23 0.32 14.57
N TRP A 90 -0.12 1.52 14.16
CA TRP A 90 0.69 2.29 13.23
C TRP A 90 1.82 3.01 13.97
N PRO A 91 2.99 3.16 13.34
CA PRO A 91 4.04 4.00 13.89
C PRO A 91 3.62 5.48 13.84
N LYS A 92 4.25 6.30 14.68
CA LYS A 92 4.00 7.75 14.68
C LYS A 92 4.49 8.40 13.39
N HIS A 93 5.52 7.82 12.78
CA HIS A 93 6.12 8.33 11.55
C HIS A 93 6.17 7.25 10.50
N LEU A 94 6.00 7.61 9.28
CA LEU A 94 6.15 6.72 8.14
C LEU A 94 7.59 6.74 7.63
#